data_c73439e923f29c1667df65d0bc7d7e13
#
_entry.id   c73439e923f29c1667df65d0bc7d7e13
#
_cell.length_a   1.000
_cell.length_b   1.000
_cell.length_c   1.000
_cell.angle_alpha   90.00
_cell.angle_beta   90.00
_cell.angle_gamma   90.00
#
_symmetry.space_group_name_H-M   'P 1'
#
loop_
_entity.id
_entity.type
_entity.pdbx_description
1 polymer ?
#
loop_
_entity_poly.entity_id
_entity_poly.type
_entity_poly.pdbx_seq_one_letter_code
_entity_poly.pdbx_strand_id
1 'polypeptide(L)'
;QQSYANENEDRSVILFSSIPEPELARYRGVLLDSNLLPVFIENELFSLVNGIYSRLPPEDLFKPFCVFHLCPGSSMVVGYTRGQLCMQKVDISEFDEALLLELEEVDEVSGDFWDEVGIRISEQVKQAIAYMVEEQQFPTPERVFLVSEHKLLDNTLALLDGRFDAAPIVPFDALENVGMPPAHTKYVDYFQNETVFTSALGLATQGLNVEGKADGSQHRKLISMNFLDAAPTIRRNRQLAAVNRILSACIIAI
;
A
#
# COMPACT_ATOMS: atom_id res chain seq x y z
N GLN A 1 8.20 -12.99 11.76
CA GLN A 1 7.78 -14.24 11.14
C GLN A 1 6.32 -14.48 11.52
N GLN A 2 5.40 -14.35 10.57
CA GLN A 2 3.99 -14.70 10.78
C GLN A 2 3.73 -16.01 10.03
N SER A 3 3.18 -17.00 10.71
CA SER A 3 2.74 -18.25 10.10
C SER A 3 1.21 -18.23 10.00
N TYR A 4 0.68 -18.57 8.86
CA TYR A 4 -0.74 -18.76 8.63
C TYR A 4 -0.96 -20.26 8.44
N ALA A 5 -1.81 -20.85 9.26
CA ALA A 5 -2.22 -22.25 9.12
C ALA A 5 -3.47 -22.29 8.24
N ASN A 6 -3.42 -23.05 7.17
CA ASN A 6 -4.59 -23.41 6.39
C ASN A 6 -5.25 -24.60 7.09
N GLU A 7 -6.51 -24.50 7.50
CA GLU A 7 -7.19 -25.51 8.34
C GLU A 7 -7.33 -26.89 7.66
N ASN A 8 -7.00 -27.04 6.38
CA ASN A 8 -7.20 -28.27 5.61
C ASN A 8 -5.94 -28.96 5.10
N GLU A 9 -4.74 -28.45 5.36
CA GLU A 9 -3.51 -29.13 4.97
C GLU A 9 -2.46 -28.92 6.06
N ASP A 10 -1.65 -29.99 6.35
CA ASP A 10 -0.45 -29.93 7.22
C ASP A 10 0.67 -29.03 6.67
N ARG A 11 0.31 -27.97 5.96
CA ARG A 11 1.25 -27.01 5.36
C ARG A 11 1.06 -25.63 5.99
N SER A 12 2.16 -25.09 6.53
CA SER A 12 2.20 -23.71 7.00
C SER A 12 2.83 -22.83 5.92
N VAL A 13 2.15 -21.76 5.52
CA VAL A 13 2.73 -20.72 4.67
C VAL A 13 3.47 -19.73 5.56
N ILE A 14 4.75 -19.53 5.28
CA ILE A 14 5.59 -18.59 6.02
C ILE A 14 5.92 -17.41 5.11
N LEU A 15 5.44 -16.23 5.48
CA LEU A 15 5.85 -14.99 4.84
C LEU A 15 7.17 -14.51 5.46
N PHE A 16 8.17 -14.36 4.62
CA PHE A 16 9.47 -13.84 5.00
C PHE A 16 9.74 -12.51 4.29
N SER A 17 10.19 -11.53 5.05
CA SER A 17 10.68 -10.26 4.50
C SER A 17 11.97 -9.89 5.18
N SER A 18 12.93 -9.36 4.44
CA SER A 18 14.23 -8.92 4.94
C SER A 18 14.63 -7.61 4.28
N ILE A 19 15.43 -6.84 5.00
CA ILE A 19 16.08 -5.63 4.49
C ILE A 19 17.57 -5.74 4.82
N PRO A 20 18.48 -5.41 3.87
CA PRO A 20 19.90 -5.33 4.17
C PRO A 20 20.19 -4.29 5.25
N GLU A 21 21.03 -4.65 6.24
CA GLU A 21 21.37 -3.74 7.36
C GLU A 21 21.90 -2.36 6.90
N PRO A 22 22.72 -2.23 5.84
CA PRO A 22 23.15 -0.91 5.36
C PRO A 22 21.99 -0.03 4.88
N GLU A 23 20.97 -0.62 4.26
CA GLU A 23 19.78 0.12 3.83
C GLU A 23 18.94 0.56 5.02
N LEU A 24 18.70 -0.35 5.96
CA LEU A 24 18.00 -0.03 7.20
C LEU A 24 18.71 1.11 7.95
N ALA A 25 20.04 1.05 8.05
CA ALA A 25 20.85 2.08 8.68
C ALA A 25 20.75 3.42 7.95
N ARG A 26 20.69 3.40 6.60
CA ARG A 26 20.52 4.61 5.79
C ARG A 26 19.17 5.29 6.07
N TYR A 27 18.06 4.56 6.01
CA TYR A 27 16.73 5.13 6.31
C TYR A 27 16.65 5.68 7.73
N ARG A 28 17.18 4.91 8.68
CA ARG A 28 17.25 5.32 10.08
C ARG A 28 18.10 6.58 10.26
N GLY A 29 19.23 6.68 9.57
CA GLY A 29 20.12 7.84 9.59
C GLY A 29 19.43 9.11 9.13
N VAL A 30 18.79 9.09 7.97
CA VAL A 30 18.05 10.25 7.41
C VAL A 30 17.00 10.78 8.40
N LEU A 31 16.25 9.88 9.03
CA LEU A 31 15.23 10.28 10.01
C LEU A 31 15.86 10.88 11.28
N LEU A 32 16.92 10.27 11.79
CA LEU A 32 17.63 10.77 12.98
C LEU A 32 18.29 12.12 12.72
N ASP A 33 18.91 12.33 11.57
CA ASP A 33 19.52 13.60 11.16
C ASP A 33 18.46 14.71 11.02
N SER A 34 17.22 14.34 10.71
CA SER A 34 16.06 15.23 10.70
C SER A 34 15.40 15.41 12.07
N ASN A 35 16.03 14.96 13.16
CA ASN A 35 15.48 14.93 14.52
C ASN A 35 14.16 14.12 14.64
N LEU A 36 13.92 13.17 13.75
CA LEU A 36 12.80 12.26 13.80
C LEU A 36 13.25 10.91 14.34
N LEU A 37 12.57 10.40 15.35
CA LEU A 37 12.84 9.05 15.85
C LEU A 37 11.95 8.05 15.11
N PRO A 38 12.51 7.15 14.29
CA PRO A 38 11.73 6.11 13.65
C PRO A 38 11.17 5.16 14.71
N VAL A 39 9.87 4.97 14.70
CA VAL A 39 9.15 4.04 15.59
C VAL A 39 8.85 2.74 14.87
N PHE A 40 8.72 2.81 13.55
CA PHE A 40 8.32 1.72 12.69
C PHE A 40 8.97 1.85 11.32
N ILE A 41 9.58 0.78 10.84
CA ILE A 41 10.04 0.63 9.46
C ILE A 41 9.50 -0.68 8.94
N GLU A 42 8.79 -0.64 7.84
CA GLU A 42 8.07 -1.78 7.28
C GLU A 42 8.26 -1.86 5.76
N ASN A 43 7.94 -3.02 5.21
CA ASN A 43 7.82 -3.21 3.78
C ASN A 43 6.59 -2.43 3.26
N GLU A 44 6.78 -1.64 2.22
CA GLU A 44 5.74 -0.81 1.62
C GLU A 44 4.49 -1.59 1.23
N LEU A 45 4.65 -2.81 0.69
CA LEU A 45 3.53 -3.63 0.27
C LEU A 45 2.60 -4.00 1.42
N PHE A 46 3.13 -4.16 2.64
CA PHE A 46 2.29 -4.37 3.82
C PHE A 46 1.51 -3.11 4.17
N SER A 47 2.18 -1.96 4.08
CA SER A 47 1.53 -0.67 4.32
C SER A 47 0.45 -0.38 3.28
N LEU A 48 0.66 -0.70 1.99
CA LEU A 48 -0.35 -0.60 0.95
C LEU A 48 -1.60 -1.42 1.29
N VAL A 49 -1.40 -2.71 1.58
CA VAL A 49 -2.52 -3.61 1.94
C VAL A 49 -3.23 -3.12 3.19
N ASN A 50 -2.49 -2.71 4.23
CA ASN A 50 -3.07 -2.19 5.47
C ASN A 50 -3.86 -0.89 5.25
N GLY A 51 -3.38 -0.01 4.37
CA GLY A 51 -4.09 1.21 3.99
C GLY A 51 -5.47 0.89 3.45
N ILE A 52 -5.54 0.03 2.45
CA ILE A 52 -6.79 -0.42 1.84
C ILE A 52 -7.67 -1.15 2.86
N TYR A 53 -7.13 -2.20 3.51
CA TYR A 53 -7.86 -3.03 4.46
C TYR A 53 -8.45 -2.22 5.61
N SER A 54 -7.76 -1.17 6.05
CA SER A 54 -8.24 -0.30 7.13
C SER A 54 -9.50 0.49 6.77
N ARG A 55 -9.77 0.67 5.47
CA ARG A 55 -10.89 1.45 4.94
C ARG A 55 -12.03 0.61 4.37
N LEU A 56 -11.80 -0.69 4.14
CA LEU A 56 -12.86 -1.55 3.62
C LEU A 56 -14.06 -1.56 4.56
N PRO A 57 -15.27 -1.57 4.02
CA PRO A 57 -16.48 -1.73 4.82
C PRO A 57 -16.50 -3.12 5.47
N PRO A 58 -17.22 -3.32 6.59
CA PRO A 58 -17.24 -4.59 7.34
C PRO A 58 -17.59 -5.82 6.49
N GLU A 59 -18.48 -5.67 5.52
CA GLU A 59 -18.92 -6.71 4.59
C GLU A 59 -17.84 -7.16 3.60
N ASP A 60 -16.84 -6.33 3.36
CA ASP A 60 -15.75 -6.61 2.43
C ASP A 60 -14.45 -7.10 3.11
N LEU A 61 -14.38 -7.08 4.44
CA LEU A 61 -13.18 -7.44 5.18
C LEU A 61 -12.70 -8.90 4.97
N PHE A 62 -13.63 -9.78 4.56
CA PHE A 62 -13.33 -11.19 4.34
C PHE A 62 -13.23 -11.57 2.86
N LYS A 63 -13.48 -10.63 1.98
CA LYS A 63 -13.39 -10.84 0.54
C LYS A 63 -11.94 -10.75 0.09
N PRO A 64 -11.52 -11.66 -0.80
CA PRO A 64 -10.19 -11.56 -1.40
C PRO A 64 -10.12 -10.35 -2.33
N PHE A 65 -9.04 -9.59 -2.21
CA PHE A 65 -8.76 -8.50 -3.13
C PHE A 65 -7.29 -8.51 -3.55
N CYS A 66 -7.01 -7.88 -4.68
CA CYS A 66 -5.65 -7.59 -5.10
C CYS A 66 -5.39 -6.10 -5.09
N VAL A 67 -4.13 -5.74 -4.92
CA VAL A 67 -3.60 -4.40 -5.15
C VAL A 67 -2.65 -4.48 -6.31
N PHE A 68 -2.94 -3.79 -7.40
CA PHE A 68 -1.97 -3.55 -8.45
C PHE A 68 -1.22 -2.26 -8.11
N HIS A 69 0.01 -2.41 -7.63
CA HIS A 69 0.93 -1.32 -7.40
C HIS A 69 1.73 -1.07 -8.66
N LEU A 70 1.37 0.00 -9.37
CA LEU A 70 2.03 0.44 -10.59
C LEU A 70 3.12 1.44 -10.22
N CYS A 71 4.36 0.95 -10.17
CA CYS A 71 5.54 1.71 -9.79
C CYS A 71 6.63 1.50 -10.87
N PRO A 72 7.25 2.57 -11.40
CA PRO A 72 8.31 2.44 -12.38
C PRO A 72 9.43 1.49 -11.94
N GLY A 73 9.76 0.51 -12.77
CA GLY A 73 10.79 -0.50 -12.53
C GLY A 73 10.45 -1.60 -11.51
N SER A 74 9.32 -1.50 -10.78
CA SER A 74 9.00 -2.45 -9.72
C SER A 74 7.51 -2.71 -9.52
N SER A 75 6.74 -2.75 -10.60
CA SER A 75 5.30 -3.02 -10.52
C SER A 75 4.99 -4.41 -9.96
N MET A 76 3.98 -4.48 -9.10
CA MET A 76 3.60 -5.70 -8.38
C MET A 76 2.10 -5.86 -8.24
N VAL A 77 1.63 -7.10 -8.17
CA VAL A 77 0.30 -7.43 -7.67
C VAL A 77 0.44 -8.08 -6.29
N VAL A 78 -0.31 -7.57 -5.33
CA VAL A 78 -0.36 -8.08 -3.97
C VAL A 78 -1.78 -8.53 -3.68
N GLY A 79 -1.98 -9.83 -3.42
CA GLY A 79 -3.26 -10.40 -3.02
C GLY A 79 -3.38 -10.50 -1.51
N TYR A 80 -4.55 -10.18 -0.98
CA TYR A 80 -4.84 -10.27 0.45
C TYR A 80 -6.22 -10.86 0.73
N THR A 81 -6.27 -11.80 1.66
CA THR A 81 -7.51 -12.33 2.23
C THR A 81 -7.25 -12.93 3.62
N ARG A 82 -8.10 -12.63 4.61
CA ARG A 82 -8.09 -13.25 5.95
C ARG A 82 -6.70 -13.37 6.60
N GLY A 83 -5.80 -12.43 6.33
CA GLY A 83 -4.42 -12.46 6.83
C GLY A 83 -3.45 -13.27 5.97
N GLN A 84 -3.88 -13.92 4.89
CA GLN A 84 -3.02 -14.49 3.87
C GLN A 84 -2.60 -13.38 2.90
N LEU A 85 -1.30 -13.28 2.65
CA LEU A 85 -0.72 -12.36 1.69
C LEU A 85 0.02 -13.15 0.62
N CYS A 86 -0.26 -12.87 -0.63
CA CYS A 86 0.49 -13.34 -1.79
C CYS A 86 1.01 -12.15 -2.57
N MET A 87 2.12 -12.29 -3.27
CA MET A 87 2.65 -11.23 -4.10
C MET A 87 3.31 -11.80 -5.36
N GLN A 88 3.17 -11.07 -6.46
CA GLN A 88 3.76 -11.42 -7.73
C GLN A 88 4.24 -10.17 -8.45
N LYS A 89 5.47 -10.21 -8.96
CA LYS A 89 6.00 -9.15 -9.80
C LYS A 89 5.22 -9.11 -11.12
N VAL A 90 4.93 -7.90 -11.61
CA VAL A 90 4.41 -7.67 -12.96
C VAL A 90 5.59 -7.24 -13.82
N ASP A 91 5.92 -8.04 -14.83
CA ASP A 91 7.05 -7.76 -15.69
C ASP A 91 6.62 -6.84 -16.87
N ILE A 92 6.45 -5.55 -16.53
CA ILE A 92 6.24 -4.51 -17.55
C ILE A 92 7.55 -4.29 -18.27
N SER A 93 7.51 -4.26 -19.61
CA SER A 93 8.71 -4.03 -20.41
C SER A 93 9.22 -2.60 -20.22
N GLU A 94 10.55 -2.39 -20.34
CA GLU A 94 11.15 -1.03 -20.32
C GLU A 94 10.51 -0.09 -21.34
N PHE A 95 10.08 -0.64 -22.48
CA PHE A 95 9.37 0.13 -23.51
C PHE A 95 7.98 0.58 -23.02
N ASP A 96 7.20 -0.32 -22.41
CA ASP A 96 5.87 0.03 -21.88
C ASP A 96 5.99 0.95 -20.65
N GLU A 97 7.04 0.79 -19.83
CA GLU A 97 7.32 1.74 -18.73
C GLU A 97 7.61 3.15 -19.26
N ALA A 98 8.39 3.27 -20.33
CA ALA A 98 8.65 4.56 -20.97
C ALA A 98 7.34 5.19 -21.50
N LEU A 99 6.46 4.38 -22.10
CA LEU A 99 5.14 4.85 -22.57
C LEU A 99 4.23 5.28 -21.41
N LEU A 100 4.27 4.59 -20.27
CA LEU A 100 3.52 5.00 -19.08
C LEU A 100 3.99 6.37 -18.54
N LEU A 101 5.27 6.70 -18.67
CA LEU A 101 5.78 8.04 -18.34
C LEU A 101 5.30 9.09 -19.36
N GLU A 102 5.28 8.76 -20.66
CA GLU A 102 4.73 9.65 -21.68
C GLU A 102 3.22 9.89 -21.49
N LEU A 103 2.50 8.93 -20.93
CA LEU A 103 1.08 9.03 -20.61
C LEU A 103 0.75 10.25 -19.71
N GLU A 104 1.71 10.69 -18.90
CA GLU A 104 1.56 11.86 -18.02
C GLU A 104 1.44 13.19 -18.80
N GLU A 105 1.83 13.22 -20.07
CA GLU A 105 1.81 14.40 -20.94
C GLU A 105 0.71 14.35 -22.00
N VAL A 106 -0.11 13.27 -21.99
CA VAL A 106 -1.18 13.05 -22.97
C VAL A 106 -2.49 13.62 -22.46
N ASP A 107 -3.10 14.49 -23.23
CA ASP A 107 -4.40 15.09 -22.85
C ASP A 107 -5.55 14.08 -22.88
N GLU A 108 -5.51 13.10 -23.78
CA GLU A 108 -6.54 12.09 -23.95
C GLU A 108 -5.94 10.73 -24.35
N VAL A 109 -6.25 9.70 -23.57
CA VAL A 109 -5.83 8.33 -23.83
C VAL A 109 -6.82 7.67 -24.79
N SER A 110 -6.56 7.78 -26.08
CA SER A 110 -7.44 7.23 -27.11
C SER A 110 -6.67 6.72 -28.33
N GLY A 111 -7.29 5.81 -29.06
CA GLY A 111 -6.79 5.24 -30.31
C GLY A 111 -6.04 3.93 -30.17
N ASP A 112 -5.88 3.23 -31.31
CA ASP A 112 -5.36 1.87 -31.40
C ASP A 112 -4.03 1.66 -30.68
N PHE A 113 -3.16 2.66 -30.70
CA PHE A 113 -1.84 2.58 -30.07
C PHE A 113 -1.95 2.43 -28.53
N TRP A 114 -2.74 3.29 -27.86
CA TRP A 114 -2.93 3.21 -26.41
C TRP A 114 -3.73 1.98 -26.01
N ASP A 115 -4.66 1.54 -26.88
CA ASP A 115 -5.37 0.28 -26.69
C ASP A 115 -4.41 -0.91 -26.64
N GLU A 116 -3.44 -0.98 -27.55
CA GLU A 116 -2.42 -2.04 -27.53
C GLU A 116 -1.56 -2.00 -26.28
N VAL A 117 -1.14 -0.82 -25.82
CA VAL A 117 -0.38 -0.66 -24.56
C VAL A 117 -1.21 -1.16 -23.38
N GLY A 118 -2.46 -0.75 -23.27
CA GLY A 118 -3.38 -1.18 -22.22
C GLY A 118 -3.63 -2.68 -22.20
N ILE A 119 -3.78 -3.30 -23.39
CA ILE A 119 -3.91 -4.76 -23.53
C ILE A 119 -2.66 -5.45 -22.96
N ARG A 120 -1.45 -5.03 -23.37
CA ARG A 120 -0.22 -5.69 -22.92
C ARG A 120 -0.05 -5.59 -21.40
N ILE A 121 -0.25 -4.43 -20.81
CA ILE A 121 -0.13 -4.24 -19.36
C ILE A 121 -1.19 -5.06 -18.63
N SER A 122 -2.44 -4.99 -19.09
CA SER A 122 -3.54 -5.75 -18.48
C SER A 122 -3.30 -7.25 -18.50
N GLU A 123 -2.77 -7.78 -19.61
CA GLU A 123 -2.46 -9.22 -19.73
C GLU A 123 -1.36 -9.63 -18.74
N GLN A 124 -0.36 -8.82 -18.52
CA GLN A 124 0.68 -9.11 -17.53
C GLN A 124 0.14 -9.10 -16.10
N VAL A 125 -0.74 -8.15 -15.77
CA VAL A 125 -1.42 -8.12 -14.47
C VAL A 125 -2.31 -9.35 -14.29
N LYS A 126 -3.08 -9.74 -15.32
CA LYS A 126 -3.92 -10.95 -15.30
C LYS A 126 -3.07 -12.20 -15.11
N GLN A 127 -1.94 -12.31 -15.79
CA GLN A 127 -1.00 -13.42 -15.63
C GLN A 127 -0.46 -13.49 -14.20
N ALA A 128 -0.10 -12.37 -13.61
CA ALA A 128 0.34 -12.31 -12.21
C ALA A 128 -0.76 -12.78 -11.25
N ILE A 129 -2.00 -12.34 -11.46
CA ILE A 129 -3.16 -12.79 -10.66
C ILE A 129 -3.43 -14.28 -10.87
N ALA A 130 -3.41 -14.78 -12.12
CA ALA A 130 -3.61 -16.18 -12.42
C ALA A 130 -2.55 -17.05 -11.75
N TYR A 131 -1.29 -16.66 -11.78
CA TYR A 131 -0.21 -17.36 -11.08
C TYR A 131 -0.46 -17.44 -9.56
N MET A 132 -0.91 -16.36 -8.94
CA MET A 132 -1.24 -16.37 -7.50
C MET A 132 -2.42 -17.34 -7.22
N VAL A 133 -3.43 -17.37 -8.08
CA VAL A 133 -4.60 -18.24 -7.90
C VAL A 133 -4.23 -19.72 -8.11
N GLU A 134 -3.50 -20.03 -9.18
CA GLU A 134 -3.20 -21.40 -9.59
C GLU A 134 -2.07 -22.03 -8.79
N GLU A 135 -0.97 -21.28 -8.60
CA GLU A 135 0.24 -21.82 -8.00
C GLU A 135 0.36 -21.52 -6.49
N GLN A 136 -0.10 -20.36 -6.05
CA GLN A 136 -0.05 -19.97 -4.64
C GLN A 136 -1.37 -20.24 -3.91
N GLN A 137 -2.37 -20.82 -4.60
CA GLN A 137 -3.69 -21.15 -4.04
C GLN A 137 -4.40 -19.94 -3.40
N PHE A 138 -4.16 -18.76 -3.96
CA PHE A 138 -4.85 -17.55 -3.54
C PHE A 138 -6.29 -17.60 -4.08
N PRO A 139 -7.32 -17.26 -3.31
CA PRO A 139 -8.68 -17.20 -3.80
C PRO A 139 -8.81 -16.17 -4.94
N THR A 140 -9.67 -16.45 -5.91
CA THR A 140 -9.97 -15.50 -6.99
C THR A 140 -10.39 -14.15 -6.39
N PRO A 141 -9.70 -13.04 -6.70
CA PRO A 141 -10.01 -11.74 -6.14
C PRO A 141 -11.37 -11.23 -6.67
N GLU A 142 -12.13 -10.58 -5.80
CA GLU A 142 -13.39 -9.93 -6.20
C GLU A 142 -13.16 -8.50 -6.73
N ARG A 143 -11.99 -7.91 -6.44
CA ARG A 143 -11.63 -6.54 -6.82
C ARG A 143 -10.12 -6.38 -6.94
N VAL A 144 -9.70 -5.53 -7.87
CA VAL A 144 -8.30 -5.09 -7.97
C VAL A 144 -8.25 -3.59 -7.68
N PHE A 145 -7.56 -3.22 -6.61
CA PHE A 145 -7.30 -1.81 -6.32
C PHE A 145 -6.06 -1.35 -7.08
N LEU A 146 -6.17 -0.26 -7.82
CA LEU A 146 -5.03 0.40 -8.44
C LEU A 146 -4.42 1.39 -7.44
N VAL A 147 -3.12 1.24 -7.21
CA VAL A 147 -2.27 2.24 -6.57
C VAL A 147 -1.16 2.55 -7.56
N SER A 148 -1.09 3.78 -8.02
CA SER A 148 -0.16 4.21 -9.05
C SER A 148 0.74 5.33 -8.52
N GLU A 149 2.04 5.26 -8.85
CA GLU A 149 2.97 6.37 -8.61
C GLU A 149 2.99 7.39 -9.75
N HIS A 150 2.27 7.12 -10.84
CA HIS A 150 2.11 8.07 -11.94
C HIS A 150 1.21 9.24 -11.53
N LYS A 151 1.53 10.45 -11.99
CA LYS A 151 0.83 11.67 -11.60
C LYS A 151 -0.63 11.69 -12.04
N LEU A 152 -0.91 11.24 -13.27
CA LEU A 152 -2.24 11.25 -13.85
C LEU A 152 -2.93 9.90 -13.67
N LEU A 153 -3.66 9.76 -12.57
CA LEU A 153 -4.41 8.56 -12.27
C LEU A 153 -5.50 8.27 -13.31
N ASP A 154 -6.21 9.31 -13.78
CA ASP A 154 -7.30 9.17 -14.74
C ASP A 154 -6.83 8.58 -16.07
N ASN A 155 -5.65 8.99 -16.57
CA ASN A 155 -5.07 8.43 -17.78
C ASN A 155 -4.68 6.95 -17.58
N THR A 156 -4.13 6.60 -16.43
CA THR A 156 -3.80 5.21 -16.10
C THR A 156 -5.07 4.35 -16.00
N LEU A 157 -6.13 4.88 -15.40
CA LEU A 157 -7.41 4.19 -15.35
C LEU A 157 -8.03 4.02 -16.73
N ALA A 158 -8.04 5.07 -17.55
CA ALA A 158 -8.55 5.01 -18.93
C ALA A 158 -7.78 3.95 -19.76
N LEU A 159 -6.47 3.86 -19.56
CA LEU A 159 -5.65 2.83 -20.21
C LEU A 159 -6.05 1.41 -19.83
N LEU A 160 -6.50 1.19 -18.58
CA LEU A 160 -6.81 -0.13 -18.03
C LEU A 160 -8.31 -0.46 -18.01
N ASP A 161 -9.18 0.52 -18.29
CA ASP A 161 -10.63 0.37 -18.21
C ASP A 161 -11.15 -0.72 -19.14
N GLY A 162 -12.18 -1.44 -18.66
CA GLY A 162 -12.85 -2.51 -19.41
C GLY A 162 -11.98 -3.73 -19.72
N ARG A 163 -10.76 -3.81 -19.21
CA ARG A 163 -9.82 -4.91 -19.53
C ARG A 163 -9.78 -6.02 -18.47
N PHE A 164 -10.48 -5.86 -17.36
CA PHE A 164 -10.51 -6.81 -16.25
C PHE A 164 -11.93 -7.38 -16.07
N ASP A 165 -12.23 -8.48 -16.77
CA ASP A 165 -13.57 -9.08 -16.80
C ASP A 165 -13.97 -9.73 -15.47
N ALA A 166 -13.01 -10.36 -14.78
CA ALA A 166 -13.28 -11.18 -13.58
C ALA A 166 -13.29 -10.37 -12.28
N ALA A 167 -12.53 -9.27 -12.20
CA ALA A 167 -12.43 -8.43 -11.03
C ALA A 167 -12.20 -6.98 -11.48
N PRO A 168 -13.16 -6.07 -11.24
CA PRO A 168 -13.01 -4.69 -11.69
C PRO A 168 -11.77 -4.04 -11.07
N ILE A 169 -11.04 -3.28 -11.90
CA ILE A 169 -9.97 -2.42 -11.42
C ILE A 169 -10.56 -1.09 -10.98
N VAL A 170 -10.22 -0.66 -9.76
CA VAL A 170 -10.71 0.58 -9.19
C VAL A 170 -9.57 1.34 -8.50
N PRO A 171 -9.52 2.66 -8.56
CA PRO A 171 -8.55 3.41 -7.79
C PRO A 171 -8.88 3.32 -6.30
N PHE A 172 -7.86 3.38 -5.47
CA PHE A 172 -8.07 3.51 -4.03
C PHE A 172 -7.85 4.96 -3.61
N ASP A 173 -8.93 5.63 -3.20
CA ASP A 173 -8.84 6.97 -2.62
C ASP A 173 -8.41 6.88 -1.14
N ALA A 174 -7.12 7.12 -0.91
CA ALA A 174 -6.55 7.11 0.43
C ALA A 174 -7.02 8.28 1.30
N LEU A 175 -7.50 9.36 0.68
CA LEU A 175 -7.93 10.59 1.35
C LEU A 175 -9.45 10.68 1.52
N GLU A 176 -10.20 9.73 0.98
CA GLU A 176 -11.65 9.67 1.14
C GLU A 176 -12.03 9.76 2.64
N ASN A 177 -12.93 10.67 2.96
CA ASN A 177 -13.39 10.92 4.34
C ASN A 177 -12.27 11.32 5.35
N VAL A 178 -11.10 11.74 4.87
CA VAL A 178 -10.08 12.36 5.73
C VAL A 178 -10.45 13.83 5.90
N GLY A 179 -10.80 14.20 7.14
CA GLY A 179 -11.05 15.61 7.48
C GLY A 179 -9.76 16.43 7.38
N MET A 180 -9.53 17.09 6.26
CA MET A 180 -8.37 17.97 6.12
C MET A 180 -8.65 19.35 6.69
N PRO A 181 -7.73 19.92 7.47
CA PRO A 181 -7.84 21.31 7.88
C PRO A 181 -7.89 22.24 6.65
N PRO A 182 -8.71 23.30 6.66
CA PRO A 182 -8.86 24.22 5.51
C PRO A 182 -7.54 24.83 5.00
N ALA A 183 -6.53 24.96 5.86
CA ALA A 183 -5.22 25.45 5.48
C ALA A 183 -4.43 24.51 4.57
N HIS A 184 -4.77 23.23 4.53
CA HIS A 184 -4.09 22.20 3.73
C HIS A 184 -4.82 21.84 2.46
N THR A 185 -6.07 22.28 2.25
CA THR A 185 -6.84 22.04 1.01
C THR A 185 -6.13 22.60 -0.23
N LYS A 186 -5.33 23.64 -0.08
CA LYS A 186 -4.51 24.17 -1.19
C LYS A 186 -3.44 23.21 -1.70
N TYR A 187 -3.02 22.23 -0.90
CA TYR A 187 -2.02 21.25 -1.29
C TYR A 187 -2.64 20.04 -1.98
N VAL A 188 -3.91 19.75 -1.71
CA VAL A 188 -4.63 18.63 -2.35
C VAL A 188 -4.78 18.88 -3.85
N ASP A 189 -4.98 20.12 -4.27
CA ASP A 189 -5.07 20.50 -5.69
C ASP A 189 -3.76 20.23 -6.49
N TYR A 190 -2.63 20.01 -5.80
CA TYR A 190 -1.37 19.59 -6.44
C TYR A 190 -1.26 18.09 -6.65
N PHE A 191 -2.09 17.29 -5.98
CA PHE A 191 -2.07 15.85 -6.09
C PHE A 191 -3.24 15.39 -6.95
N GLN A 192 -2.96 15.14 -8.21
CA GLN A 192 -3.92 14.57 -9.16
C GLN A 192 -4.07 13.05 -8.98
N ASN A 193 -3.43 12.50 -7.95
CA ASN A 193 -3.43 11.07 -7.67
C ASN A 193 -3.36 10.82 -6.16
N GLU A 194 -4.51 10.59 -5.55
CA GLU A 194 -4.63 10.31 -4.11
C GLU A 194 -4.11 8.92 -3.74
N THR A 195 -3.98 8.00 -4.73
CA THR A 195 -3.55 6.63 -4.44
C THR A 195 -2.13 6.55 -3.89
N VAL A 196 -1.26 7.54 -4.18
CA VAL A 196 0.12 7.62 -3.66
C VAL A 196 0.18 7.69 -2.14
N PHE A 197 -0.89 8.11 -1.47
CA PHE A 197 -0.96 8.18 -0.01
C PHE A 197 -1.34 6.85 0.65
N THR A 198 -1.64 5.80 -0.12
CA THR A 198 -2.11 4.51 0.41
C THR A 198 -1.12 3.89 1.39
N SER A 199 0.17 3.88 1.06
CA SER A 199 1.24 3.36 1.95
C SER A 199 1.34 4.19 3.23
N ALA A 200 1.28 5.51 3.12
CA ALA A 200 1.35 6.42 4.27
C ALA A 200 0.14 6.22 5.20
N LEU A 201 -1.06 6.05 4.64
CA LEU A 201 -2.28 5.74 5.40
C LEU A 201 -2.14 4.42 6.16
N GLY A 202 -1.64 3.37 5.50
CA GLY A 202 -1.44 2.07 6.13
C GLY A 202 -0.44 2.11 7.28
N LEU A 203 0.68 2.79 7.07
CA LEU A 203 1.71 2.99 8.09
C LEU A 203 1.18 3.81 9.28
N ALA A 204 0.42 4.87 9.02
CA ALA A 204 -0.22 5.68 10.06
C ALA A 204 -1.23 4.87 10.87
N THR A 205 -2.05 4.05 10.20
CA THR A 205 -3.04 3.17 10.83
C THR A 205 -2.36 2.15 11.75
N GLN A 206 -1.24 1.58 11.33
CA GLN A 206 -0.45 0.69 12.18
C GLN A 206 0.14 1.41 13.40
N GLY A 207 0.69 2.61 13.21
CA GLY A 207 1.22 3.42 14.29
C GLY A 207 0.17 3.70 15.37
N LEU A 208 -1.07 3.99 14.97
CA LEU A 208 -2.19 4.18 15.88
C LEU A 208 -2.60 2.89 16.62
N ASN A 209 -2.55 1.74 15.95
CA ASN A 209 -2.87 0.44 16.56
C ASN A 209 -1.82 -0.04 17.58
N VAL A 210 -0.55 0.28 17.37
CA VAL A 210 0.54 -0.02 18.32
C VAL A 210 0.37 0.73 19.63
N GLU A 211 -0.26 1.89 19.63
CA GLU A 211 -0.53 2.67 20.86
C GLU A 211 -1.70 2.12 21.71
N GLY A 212 -2.43 1.11 21.24
CA GLY A 212 -3.24 0.20 22.05
C GLY A 212 -4.35 0.84 22.88
N LYS A 213 -5.13 1.73 22.31
CA LYS A 213 -6.42 2.14 22.87
C LYS A 213 -7.47 2.25 21.78
N ALA A 214 -7.96 1.12 21.34
CA ALA A 214 -9.18 1.10 20.57
C ALA A 214 -10.37 1.02 21.52
N ASP A 215 -11.16 2.00 21.44
CA ASP A 215 -12.52 2.02 21.96
C ASP A 215 -13.33 0.93 21.27
N GLY A 216 -13.56 -0.22 21.91
CA GLY A 216 -14.58 -1.25 21.60
C GLY A 216 -14.82 -1.72 20.14
N SER A 217 -14.19 -1.15 19.15
CA SER A 217 -14.30 -1.59 17.75
C SER A 217 -13.45 -2.84 17.52
N GLN A 218 -14.00 -3.84 16.85
CA GLN A 218 -13.28 -5.05 16.47
C GLN A 218 -11.92 -4.67 15.87
N HIS A 219 -10.83 -5.01 16.57
CA HIS A 219 -9.47 -4.73 16.11
C HIS A 219 -9.23 -5.44 14.79
N ARG A 220 -9.12 -4.68 13.71
CA ARG A 220 -8.66 -5.21 12.43
C ARG A 220 -7.23 -5.65 12.63
N LYS A 221 -6.98 -6.94 12.45
CA LYS A 221 -5.62 -7.48 12.55
C LYS A 221 -4.85 -7.07 11.29
N LEU A 222 -4.09 -6.00 11.38
CA LEU A 222 -3.20 -5.54 10.33
C LEU A 222 -1.99 -6.47 10.19
N ILE A 223 -1.44 -6.54 8.98
CA ILE A 223 -0.16 -7.21 8.75
C ILE A 223 0.91 -6.28 9.32
N SER A 224 1.79 -6.81 10.16
CA SER A 224 2.86 -6.02 10.78
C SER A 224 4.17 -6.79 10.79
N MET A 225 5.21 -6.14 10.27
CA MET A 225 6.58 -6.65 10.31
C MET A 225 7.53 -5.46 10.49
N ASN A 226 7.79 -5.11 11.75
CA ASN A 226 8.70 -4.00 12.05
C ASN A 226 10.16 -4.47 11.97
N PHE A 227 10.95 -3.86 11.09
CA PHE A 227 12.38 -4.14 10.96
C PHE A 227 13.25 -3.48 12.05
N LEU A 228 12.67 -2.62 12.87
CA LEU A 228 13.36 -2.08 14.04
C LEU A 228 13.26 -3.06 15.21
N ASP A 229 14.39 -3.31 15.89
CA ASP A 229 14.42 -4.14 17.10
C ASP A 229 13.49 -3.58 18.19
N ALA A 230 12.51 -4.39 18.58
CA ALA A 230 11.37 -3.95 19.37
C ALA A 230 11.68 -3.61 20.85
N ALA A 231 12.70 -4.22 21.44
CA ALA A 231 12.82 -4.27 22.89
C ALA A 231 13.34 -2.98 23.58
N PRO A 232 14.41 -2.30 23.14
CA PRO A 232 14.86 -1.06 23.80
C PRO A 232 14.08 0.18 23.34
N THR A 233 13.47 0.13 22.17
CA THR A 233 12.87 1.29 21.49
C THR A 233 11.51 1.67 22.08
N ILE A 234 10.68 0.70 22.44
CA ILE A 234 9.31 0.96 22.95
C ILE A 234 9.32 1.75 24.27
N ARG A 235 10.25 1.43 25.17
CA ARG A 235 10.33 2.11 26.48
C ARG A 235 10.83 3.53 26.36
N ARG A 236 11.79 3.76 25.48
CA ARG A 236 12.36 5.09 25.16
C ARG A 236 11.37 5.94 24.38
N ASN A 237 10.61 5.32 23.46
CA ASN A 237 9.61 6.00 22.64
C ASN A 237 8.42 6.51 23.45
N ARG A 238 7.98 5.76 24.49
CA ARG A 238 6.92 6.26 25.40
C ARG A 238 7.35 7.55 26.12
N GLN A 239 8.62 7.65 26.51
CA GLN A 239 9.15 8.86 27.13
C GLN A 239 9.25 10.02 26.14
N LEU A 240 9.72 9.76 24.91
CA LEU A 240 9.83 10.77 23.85
C LEU A 240 8.46 11.19 23.31
N ALA A 241 7.50 10.29 23.19
CA ALA A 241 6.12 10.64 22.85
C ALA A 241 5.47 11.52 23.92
N ALA A 242 5.75 11.30 25.20
CA ALA A 242 5.30 12.16 26.28
C ALA A 242 5.97 13.54 26.20
N VAL A 243 7.27 13.61 25.91
CA VAL A 243 8.01 14.86 25.71
C VAL A 243 7.49 15.63 24.49
N ASN A 244 7.25 14.94 23.36
CA ASN A 244 6.71 15.57 22.17
C ASN A 244 5.29 16.11 22.37
N ARG A 245 4.43 15.39 23.13
CA ARG A 245 3.11 15.90 23.52
C ARG A 245 3.19 17.15 24.38
N ILE A 246 4.13 17.20 25.32
CA ILE A 246 4.36 18.37 26.17
C ILE A 246 4.88 19.54 25.31
N LEU A 247 5.84 19.31 24.42
CA LEU A 247 6.36 20.32 23.51
C LEU A 247 5.29 20.85 22.54
N SER A 248 4.46 19.97 21.98
CA SER A 248 3.33 20.36 21.13
C SER A 248 2.30 21.19 21.90
N ALA A 249 2.00 20.84 23.15
CA ALA A 249 1.12 21.62 24.00
C ALA A 249 1.69 22.99 24.35
N CYS A 250 3.02 23.09 24.56
CA CYS A 250 3.69 24.37 24.80
C CYS A 250 3.69 25.28 23.56
N ILE A 251 3.81 24.72 22.35
CA ILE A 251 3.76 25.49 21.09
C ILE A 251 2.34 26.03 20.81
N ILE A 252 1.31 25.33 21.25
CA ILE A 252 -0.09 25.76 21.08
C ILE A 252 -0.45 26.84 22.14
N ALA A 253 0.28 26.93 23.24
CA ALA A 253 0.01 27.87 24.34
C ALA A 253 0.76 29.20 24.21
N ILE A 254 1.61 29.40 23.16
CA ILE A 254 2.27 30.65 22.79
C ILE A 254 1.57 31.23 21.56
#